data_a57dbc3afc6976f6ff9bdfe118f01369
#
_entry.id   a57dbc3afc6976f6ff9bdfe118f01369
#
_cell.length_a   1.000
_cell.length_b   1.000
_cell.length_c   1.000
_cell.angle_alpha   90.00
_cell.angle_beta   90.00
_cell.angle_gamma   90.00
#
_symmetry.space_group_name_H-M   'P 1'
#
loop_
_entity.id
_entity.type
_entity.pdbx_description
1 polymer ?
#
loop_
_entity_poly.entity_id
_entity_poly.type
_entity_poly.pdbx_seq_one_letter_code
_entity_poly.pdbx_strand_id
1 'polypeptide(L)'
;MSESRQPVTEAFRQTRDQLLAWRGQHEQAVAGFRWPELGETFNWAIDWFDEIARGNDAPALVIVEEAAEAAGEGPVSYSFDQLSERSDRVAQWLAGHGVGKGDSVIVMLGNQVELWESMLAIMKLGAVIMPTTTAAGPADLRDRIDRGGARCVIANAADAPKVDEVAGDCTKIAVSREGQVPDGWEPFSTAYGLERQPVEHPGTLVGDRLLLYFTSGTTSTPKLVEHTHVSYPVGHLSTMYWLGLRPGDVHLNVSSPGWAKHAWSSFFAPWNAEATVFLYNYTRFDAESLLRVVRANHVTSMCAPPTVWRMLINADLSGGPGQLREVIGAGEPLNPEVIEQVRRAWGLTLRDGYGQTETTAQVGNTPGSTVKPGSMGRPLPGLPVVLVDPVTQQRVSASGERTGEGEICLDLSQRPLPLMTGYQGDPDRNEEAMAGGFYHTGDVASIDSDGYITYIGRTDDVFKASDYKISPFELESVLIEHPAVAEAAVVPTPDAVRLAVPKAYIVLAPGHEPTQETALSILQYAREHLSPWQRVRRIEFSELPKTISGKIRRVELRGREEELAGAGAAGERPTQEWRDDQFPQLRGPS
;
A
#
# COMPACT_ATOMS: atom_id res chain seq x y z
N MET A 1 -1.62 -21.61 33.19
CA MET A 1 -1.53 -20.36 32.41
C MET A 1 -2.28 -20.39 31.07
N SER A 2 -2.81 -21.54 30.59
CA SER A 2 -3.61 -21.62 29.33
C SER A 2 -5.06 -21.14 29.45
N GLU A 3 -5.67 -21.20 30.63
CA GLU A 3 -7.09 -20.83 30.81
C GLU A 3 -7.38 -19.30 30.75
N SER A 4 -6.38 -18.43 30.94
CA SER A 4 -6.60 -16.98 30.92
C SER A 4 -6.50 -16.35 29.51
N ARG A 5 -6.05 -17.07 28.49
CA ARG A 5 -5.88 -16.57 27.10
C ARG A 5 -7.11 -16.80 26.22
N GLN A 6 -7.91 -17.83 26.50
CA GLN A 6 -9.14 -18.10 25.75
C GLN A 6 -10.09 -16.89 25.61
N PRO A 7 -10.25 -16.00 26.62
CA PRO A 7 -11.15 -14.87 26.50
C PRO A 7 -10.70 -13.85 25.43
N VAL A 8 -9.39 -13.63 25.26
CA VAL A 8 -8.85 -12.63 24.31
C VAL A 8 -9.00 -13.11 22.87
N THR A 9 -8.58 -14.36 22.61
CA THR A 9 -8.76 -15.00 21.30
C THR A 9 -10.24 -15.06 20.91
N GLU A 10 -11.10 -15.39 21.87
CA GLU A 10 -12.54 -15.48 21.64
C GLU A 10 -13.15 -14.08 21.34
N ALA A 11 -12.75 -13.02 22.05
CA ALA A 11 -13.20 -11.66 21.76
C ALA A 11 -12.79 -11.22 20.35
N PHE A 12 -11.55 -11.54 19.94
CA PHE A 12 -11.09 -11.25 18.59
C PHE A 12 -11.89 -12.04 17.55
N ARG A 13 -12.09 -13.36 17.78
CA ARG A 13 -12.84 -14.25 16.89
C ARG A 13 -14.29 -13.80 16.72
N GLN A 14 -14.97 -13.47 17.81
CA GLN A 14 -16.35 -12.98 17.77
C GLN A 14 -16.48 -11.70 16.93
N THR A 15 -15.56 -10.75 17.12
CA THR A 15 -15.55 -9.49 16.35
C THR A 15 -15.30 -9.76 14.86
N ARG A 16 -14.32 -10.64 14.53
CA ARG A 16 -14.04 -11.07 13.18
C ARG A 16 -15.26 -11.74 12.53
N ASP A 17 -15.86 -12.70 13.21
CA ASP A 17 -17.02 -13.46 12.72
C ASP A 17 -18.24 -12.57 12.51
N GLN A 18 -18.42 -11.56 13.35
CA GLN A 18 -19.47 -10.58 13.18
C GLN A 18 -19.29 -9.76 11.89
N LEU A 19 -18.05 -9.34 11.56
CA LEU A 19 -17.77 -8.69 10.28
C LEU A 19 -18.03 -9.61 9.09
N LEU A 20 -17.68 -10.88 9.20
CA LEU A 20 -17.96 -11.88 8.15
C LEU A 20 -19.47 -12.06 7.94
N ALA A 21 -20.25 -12.08 9.03
CA ALA A 21 -21.71 -12.18 8.97
C ALA A 21 -22.36 -10.94 8.33
N TRP A 22 -21.75 -9.78 8.45
CA TRP A 22 -22.22 -8.52 7.84
C TRP A 22 -21.66 -8.26 6.43
N ARG A 23 -20.98 -9.23 5.85
CA ARG A 23 -20.49 -9.10 4.48
C ARG A 23 -21.66 -8.80 3.53
N GLY A 24 -21.53 -7.75 2.72
CA GLY A 24 -22.59 -7.25 1.87
C GLY A 24 -23.64 -6.34 2.54
N GLN A 25 -23.44 -6.02 3.82
CA GLN A 25 -24.36 -5.20 4.63
C GLN A 25 -23.58 -4.02 5.25
N HIS A 26 -23.07 -3.14 4.39
CA HIS A 26 -22.14 -2.07 4.77
C HIS A 26 -22.69 -1.17 5.88
N GLU A 27 -23.93 -0.68 5.74
CA GLU A 27 -24.57 0.22 6.71
C GLU A 27 -24.71 -0.45 8.10
N GLN A 28 -25.07 -1.73 8.11
CA GLN A 28 -25.17 -2.50 9.34
C GLN A 28 -23.80 -2.71 9.98
N ALA A 29 -22.79 -3.02 9.16
CA ALA A 29 -21.43 -3.19 9.63
C ALA A 29 -20.87 -1.90 10.23
N VAL A 30 -21.03 -0.76 9.56
CA VAL A 30 -20.58 0.55 10.08
C VAL A 30 -21.30 0.92 11.38
N ALA A 31 -22.61 0.74 11.45
CA ALA A 31 -23.40 1.09 12.65
C ALA A 31 -23.13 0.15 13.83
N GLY A 32 -22.97 -1.14 13.57
CA GLY A 32 -22.90 -2.19 14.58
C GLY A 32 -21.50 -2.56 15.04
N PHE A 33 -20.48 -2.33 14.23
CA PHE A 33 -19.12 -2.76 14.55
C PHE A 33 -18.54 -2.04 15.78
N ARG A 34 -17.89 -2.83 16.61
CA ARG A 34 -17.06 -2.34 17.72
C ARG A 34 -15.76 -3.14 17.74
N TRP A 35 -14.66 -2.46 17.99
CA TRP A 35 -13.35 -3.11 18.13
C TRP A 35 -13.37 -4.10 19.31
N PRO A 36 -12.63 -5.23 19.23
CA PRO A 36 -12.60 -6.22 20.30
C PRO A 36 -11.96 -5.65 21.58
N GLU A 37 -12.47 -6.03 22.73
CA GLU A 37 -11.85 -5.75 24.02
C GLU A 37 -10.78 -6.80 24.32
N LEU A 38 -9.50 -6.44 24.17
CA LEU A 38 -8.37 -7.36 24.28
C LEU A 38 -7.66 -7.33 25.64
N GLY A 39 -8.17 -6.54 26.60
CA GLY A 39 -7.54 -6.39 27.91
C GLY A 39 -6.24 -5.59 27.85
N GLU A 40 -5.30 -5.87 28.78
CA GLU A 40 -4.03 -5.13 28.88
C GLU A 40 -2.89 -5.75 28.06
N THR A 41 -2.93 -7.07 27.84
CA THR A 41 -1.89 -7.81 27.12
C THR A 41 -2.47 -8.47 25.89
N PHE A 42 -1.76 -8.35 24.77
CA PHE A 42 -2.10 -9.00 23.50
C PHE A 42 -0.87 -9.18 22.65
N ASN A 43 -0.71 -10.37 22.07
CA ASN A 43 0.29 -10.67 21.04
C ASN A 43 -0.39 -11.40 19.89
N TRP A 44 -0.60 -10.73 18.78
CA TRP A 44 -1.37 -11.26 17.66
C TRP A 44 -0.81 -12.60 17.13
N ALA A 45 0.53 -12.79 17.13
CA ALA A 45 1.12 -14.05 16.66
C ALA A 45 0.81 -15.24 17.60
N ILE A 46 0.73 -14.98 18.91
CA ILE A 46 0.46 -16.02 19.92
C ILE A 46 -1.03 -16.16 20.17
N ASP A 47 -1.73 -15.03 20.43
CA ASP A 47 -3.13 -15.04 20.87
C ASP A 47 -4.12 -15.24 19.72
N TRP A 48 -3.70 -15.02 18.47
CA TRP A 48 -4.53 -15.26 17.29
C TRP A 48 -3.91 -16.29 16.35
N PHE A 49 -2.72 -16.01 15.76
CA PHE A 49 -2.17 -16.87 14.71
C PHE A 49 -1.90 -18.30 15.20
N ASP A 50 -1.22 -18.48 16.34
CA ASP A 50 -0.94 -19.80 16.88
C ASP A 50 -2.21 -20.55 17.29
N GLU A 51 -3.26 -19.82 17.72
CA GLU A 51 -4.54 -20.45 18.09
C GLU A 51 -5.32 -20.96 16.87
N ILE A 52 -5.30 -20.25 15.73
CA ILE A 52 -5.90 -20.75 14.49
C ILE A 52 -5.02 -21.78 13.77
N ALA A 53 -3.73 -21.79 14.06
CA ALA A 53 -2.74 -22.68 13.46
C ALA A 53 -2.70 -24.07 14.12
N ARG A 54 -3.15 -24.19 15.36
CA ARG A 54 -3.03 -25.42 16.14
C ARG A 54 -3.72 -26.61 15.46
N GLY A 55 -2.91 -27.58 14.94
CA GLY A 55 -3.40 -28.75 14.21
C GLY A 55 -4.16 -28.40 12.92
N ASN A 56 -3.92 -27.24 12.35
CA ASN A 56 -4.56 -26.78 11.12
C ASN A 56 -3.65 -27.03 9.91
N ASP A 57 -3.94 -28.09 9.18
CA ASP A 57 -3.21 -28.49 7.97
C ASP A 57 -3.63 -27.71 6.71
N ALA A 58 -4.59 -26.80 6.81
CA ALA A 58 -4.98 -25.94 5.68
C ALA A 58 -3.80 -25.06 5.24
N PRO A 59 -3.67 -24.77 3.93
CA PRO A 59 -2.60 -23.90 3.44
C PRO A 59 -2.73 -22.49 4.01
N ALA A 60 -1.67 -22.01 4.68
CA ALA A 60 -1.56 -20.62 5.13
C ALA A 60 -0.80 -19.77 4.11
N LEU A 61 0.21 -20.35 3.46
CA LEU A 61 1.07 -19.68 2.50
C LEU A 61 1.35 -20.63 1.32
N VAL A 62 1.12 -20.14 0.10
CA VAL A 62 1.42 -20.84 -1.15
C VAL A 62 2.29 -19.94 -2.02
N ILE A 63 3.43 -20.44 -2.47
CA ILE A 63 4.38 -19.73 -3.31
C ILE A 63 4.56 -20.46 -4.63
N VAL A 64 4.36 -19.74 -5.73
CA VAL A 64 4.68 -20.18 -7.10
C VAL A 64 5.87 -19.37 -7.59
N GLU A 65 6.94 -20.06 -7.96
CA GLU A 65 8.10 -19.48 -8.62
C GLU A 65 7.94 -19.61 -10.15
N GLU A 66 8.09 -18.54 -10.90
CA GLU A 66 7.97 -18.53 -12.37
C GLU A 66 8.84 -19.60 -13.03
N ALA A 67 10.09 -19.73 -12.57
CA ALA A 67 11.02 -20.71 -13.11
C ALA A 67 10.61 -22.15 -12.81
N ALA A 68 10.08 -22.44 -11.62
CA ALA A 68 9.59 -23.74 -11.21
C ALA A 68 8.30 -24.12 -11.98
N GLU A 69 7.37 -23.16 -12.12
CA GLU A 69 6.15 -23.33 -12.93
C GLU A 69 6.48 -23.65 -14.38
N ALA A 70 7.45 -22.92 -14.99
CA ALA A 70 7.91 -23.17 -16.34
C ALA A 70 8.59 -24.56 -16.49
N ALA A 71 9.18 -25.09 -15.43
CA ALA A 71 9.74 -26.46 -15.38
C ALA A 71 8.68 -27.54 -15.12
N GLY A 72 7.41 -27.18 -14.90
CA GLY A 72 6.32 -28.09 -14.57
C GLY A 72 6.31 -28.52 -13.10
N GLU A 73 7.02 -27.80 -12.24
CA GLU A 73 6.99 -28.00 -10.79
C GLU A 73 5.76 -27.33 -10.18
N GLY A 74 5.18 -27.97 -9.17
CA GLY A 74 4.03 -27.44 -8.46
C GLY A 74 4.39 -26.31 -7.48
N PRO A 75 3.37 -25.61 -6.93
CA PRO A 75 3.57 -24.61 -5.90
C PRO A 75 4.14 -25.22 -4.61
N VAL A 76 4.93 -24.43 -3.88
CA VAL A 76 5.34 -24.77 -2.52
C VAL A 76 4.28 -24.27 -1.54
N SER A 77 3.81 -25.14 -0.67
CA SER A 77 2.73 -24.84 0.28
C SER A 77 3.18 -25.09 1.72
N TYR A 78 2.79 -24.18 2.60
CA TYR A 78 3.00 -24.29 4.05
C TYR A 78 1.65 -24.16 4.75
N SER A 79 1.33 -25.12 5.64
CA SER A 79 0.10 -25.06 6.43
C SER A 79 0.22 -24.04 7.56
N PHE A 80 -0.92 -23.69 8.18
CA PHE A 80 -0.94 -22.85 9.37
C PHE A 80 -0.10 -23.47 10.49
N ASP A 81 -0.27 -24.78 10.77
CA ASP A 81 0.49 -25.49 11.81
C ASP A 81 2.00 -25.48 11.52
N GLN A 82 2.40 -25.75 10.27
CA GLN A 82 3.80 -25.68 9.87
C GLN A 82 4.42 -24.29 10.07
N LEU A 83 3.72 -23.21 9.71
CA LEU A 83 4.25 -21.86 9.90
C LEU A 83 4.36 -21.50 11.39
N SER A 84 3.39 -21.91 12.22
CA SER A 84 3.49 -21.74 13.67
C SER A 84 4.72 -22.44 14.23
N GLU A 85 4.92 -23.71 13.85
CA GLU A 85 6.06 -24.52 14.29
C GLU A 85 7.41 -23.95 13.84
N ARG A 86 7.51 -23.54 12.58
CA ARG A 86 8.74 -22.96 12.00
C ARG A 86 9.06 -21.60 12.64
N SER A 87 8.05 -20.77 12.86
CA SER A 87 8.25 -19.49 13.55
C SER A 87 8.62 -19.63 15.03
N ASP A 88 8.18 -20.69 15.72
CA ASP A 88 8.64 -21.01 17.07
C ASP A 88 10.16 -21.28 17.10
N ARG A 89 10.68 -22.08 16.16
CA ARG A 89 12.11 -22.36 16.04
C ARG A 89 12.91 -21.09 15.72
N VAL A 90 12.41 -20.25 14.80
CA VAL A 90 13.04 -18.98 14.45
C VAL A 90 13.05 -18.03 15.66
N ALA A 91 11.96 -17.96 16.44
CA ALA A 91 11.90 -17.16 17.65
C ALA A 91 12.91 -17.60 18.70
N GLN A 92 13.03 -18.91 18.95
CA GLN A 92 14.04 -19.45 19.87
C GLN A 92 15.46 -19.09 19.42
N TRP A 93 15.73 -19.21 18.13
CA TRP A 93 17.04 -18.91 17.58
C TRP A 93 17.37 -17.42 17.67
N LEU A 94 16.43 -16.53 17.35
CA LEU A 94 16.58 -15.10 17.51
C LEU A 94 16.81 -14.70 18.97
N ALA A 95 16.08 -15.32 19.91
CA ALA A 95 16.27 -15.11 21.35
C ALA A 95 17.69 -15.54 21.80
N GLY A 96 18.19 -16.67 21.25
CA GLY A 96 19.57 -17.12 21.47
C GLY A 96 20.64 -16.12 20.99
N HIS A 97 20.30 -15.26 20.03
CA HIS A 97 21.13 -14.15 19.54
C HIS A 97 20.82 -12.82 20.23
N GLY A 98 20.08 -12.86 21.33
CA GLY A 98 19.81 -11.70 22.19
C GLY A 98 18.69 -10.78 21.68
N VAL A 99 17.85 -11.21 20.74
CA VAL A 99 16.64 -10.48 20.34
C VAL A 99 15.53 -10.77 21.35
N GLY A 100 14.96 -9.71 21.92
CA GLY A 100 13.90 -9.80 22.91
C GLY A 100 12.87 -8.69 22.76
N LYS A 101 12.00 -8.58 23.76
CA LYS A 101 10.90 -7.60 23.78
C LYS A 101 11.42 -6.18 23.61
N GLY A 102 10.88 -5.47 22.61
CA GLY A 102 11.21 -4.08 22.29
C GLY A 102 12.42 -3.88 21.38
N ASP A 103 13.22 -4.94 21.12
CA ASP A 103 14.35 -4.84 20.18
C ASP A 103 13.84 -4.70 18.73
N SER A 104 14.43 -3.78 17.97
CA SER A 104 14.09 -3.58 16.56
C SER A 104 14.89 -4.51 15.63
N VAL A 105 14.19 -5.17 14.70
CA VAL A 105 14.76 -6.11 13.73
C VAL A 105 14.43 -5.66 12.31
N ILE A 106 15.44 -5.40 11.51
CA ILE A 106 15.26 -5.17 10.06
C ILE A 106 14.99 -6.51 9.38
N VAL A 107 13.89 -6.58 8.63
CA VAL A 107 13.56 -7.74 7.78
C VAL A 107 13.60 -7.30 6.33
N MET A 108 14.71 -7.62 5.64
CA MET A 108 14.97 -7.26 4.25
C MET A 108 14.98 -8.53 3.37
N LEU A 109 13.79 -9.10 3.18
CA LEU A 109 13.58 -10.34 2.44
C LEU A 109 12.56 -10.13 1.31
N GLY A 110 12.67 -10.95 0.25
CA GLY A 110 11.66 -11.05 -0.80
C GLY A 110 10.45 -11.88 -0.38
N ASN A 111 9.59 -12.22 -1.35
CA ASN A 111 8.47 -13.13 -1.17
C ASN A 111 8.97 -14.57 -1.02
N GLN A 112 9.45 -14.93 0.14
CA GLN A 112 9.99 -16.24 0.52
C GLN A 112 9.54 -16.61 1.93
N VAL A 113 9.43 -17.88 2.26
CA VAL A 113 8.81 -18.33 3.52
C VAL A 113 9.47 -17.71 4.75
N GLU A 114 10.77 -17.50 4.72
CA GLU A 114 11.56 -16.91 5.81
C GLU A 114 11.07 -15.49 6.19
N LEU A 115 10.44 -14.76 5.26
CA LEU A 115 9.82 -13.47 5.58
C LEU A 115 8.69 -13.64 6.60
N TRP A 116 7.76 -14.59 6.32
CA TRP A 116 6.60 -14.84 7.18
C TRP A 116 7.01 -15.45 8.52
N GLU A 117 7.96 -16.38 8.50
CA GLU A 117 8.54 -16.97 9.69
C GLU A 117 9.22 -15.94 10.59
N SER A 118 10.02 -15.04 10.00
CA SER A 118 10.69 -13.95 10.72
C SER A 118 9.68 -12.99 11.33
N MET A 119 8.66 -12.57 10.58
CA MET A 119 7.65 -11.65 11.10
C MET A 119 6.87 -12.26 12.26
N LEU A 120 6.44 -13.52 12.17
CA LEU A 120 5.78 -14.22 13.27
C LEU A 120 6.71 -14.38 14.47
N ALA A 121 7.95 -14.79 14.25
CA ALA A 121 8.94 -15.00 15.31
C ALA A 121 9.24 -13.71 16.09
N ILE A 122 9.46 -12.60 15.39
CA ILE A 122 9.71 -11.29 15.99
C ILE A 122 8.50 -10.85 16.83
N MET A 123 7.27 -11.03 16.31
CA MET A 123 6.05 -10.76 17.07
C MET A 123 5.94 -11.61 18.33
N LYS A 124 6.22 -12.93 18.24
CA LYS A 124 6.19 -13.85 19.38
C LYS A 124 7.16 -13.42 20.49
N LEU A 125 8.29 -12.85 20.13
CA LEU A 125 9.26 -12.31 21.09
C LEU A 125 8.86 -10.95 21.68
N GLY A 126 7.80 -10.31 21.16
CA GLY A 126 7.45 -8.93 21.50
C GLY A 126 8.48 -7.92 20.99
N ALA A 127 9.28 -8.30 20.02
CA ALA A 127 10.24 -7.44 19.33
C ALA A 127 9.54 -6.63 18.22
N VAL A 128 10.24 -5.69 17.62
CA VAL A 128 9.71 -4.71 16.67
C VAL A 128 10.18 -5.05 15.27
N ILE A 129 9.26 -5.21 14.34
CA ILE A 129 9.55 -5.48 12.94
C ILE A 129 9.80 -4.17 12.20
N MET A 130 10.89 -4.11 11.46
CA MET A 130 11.20 -3.03 10.52
C MET A 130 11.19 -3.57 9.10
N PRO A 131 10.02 -3.66 8.44
CA PRO A 131 9.93 -4.19 7.09
C PRO A 131 10.73 -3.32 6.14
N THR A 132 11.65 -3.92 5.39
CA THR A 132 12.56 -3.20 4.51
C THR A 132 12.59 -3.88 3.13
N THR A 133 12.45 -3.09 2.08
CA THR A 133 12.56 -3.60 0.71
C THR A 133 13.99 -4.01 0.39
N THR A 134 14.16 -5.08 -0.40
CA THR A 134 15.47 -5.51 -0.91
C THR A 134 16.11 -4.49 -1.86
N ALA A 135 15.32 -3.52 -2.35
CA ALA A 135 15.81 -2.40 -3.15
C ALA A 135 16.50 -1.29 -2.33
N ALA A 136 16.42 -1.35 -0.97
CA ALA A 136 17.08 -0.38 -0.11
C ALA A 136 18.61 -0.41 -0.29
N GLY A 137 19.21 0.76 -0.42
CA GLY A 137 20.66 0.93 -0.50
C GLY A 137 21.29 1.16 0.88
N PRO A 138 22.65 1.25 0.95
CA PRO A 138 23.36 1.48 2.21
C PRO A 138 22.91 2.72 2.97
N ALA A 139 22.63 3.84 2.29
CA ALA A 139 22.16 5.07 2.94
C ALA A 139 20.78 4.89 3.61
N ASP A 140 19.86 4.18 2.94
CA ASP A 140 18.54 3.86 3.50
C ASP A 140 18.66 2.90 4.69
N LEU A 141 19.56 1.93 4.62
CA LEU A 141 19.80 0.98 5.70
C LEU A 141 20.44 1.68 6.92
N ARG A 142 21.39 2.59 6.71
CA ARG A 142 21.97 3.39 7.79
C ARG A 142 20.90 4.19 8.54
N ASP A 143 20.02 4.87 7.80
CA ASP A 143 18.92 5.64 8.41
C ASP A 143 18.00 4.74 9.26
N ARG A 144 17.70 3.52 8.78
CA ARG A 144 16.90 2.53 9.53
C ARG A 144 17.62 2.02 10.78
N ILE A 145 18.91 1.77 10.69
CA ILE A 145 19.72 1.30 11.83
C ILE A 145 19.79 2.40 12.89
N ASP A 146 20.15 3.62 12.49
CA ASP A 146 20.40 4.72 13.42
C ASP A 146 19.11 5.22 14.07
N ARG A 147 18.08 5.58 13.27
CA ARG A 147 16.82 6.13 13.79
C ARG A 147 15.85 5.08 14.30
N GLY A 148 15.84 3.90 13.67
CA GLY A 148 14.99 2.79 14.10
C GLY A 148 15.59 1.98 15.25
N GLY A 149 16.87 2.17 15.56
CA GLY A 149 17.57 1.46 16.64
C GLY A 149 17.66 -0.04 16.39
N ALA A 150 17.97 -0.45 15.15
CA ALA A 150 18.03 -1.86 14.79
C ALA A 150 19.13 -2.60 15.55
N ARG A 151 18.77 -3.70 16.20
CA ARG A 151 19.66 -4.62 16.88
C ARG A 151 20.10 -5.80 16.00
N CYS A 152 19.22 -6.19 15.08
CA CYS A 152 19.41 -7.33 14.21
C CYS A 152 18.96 -7.01 12.78
N VAL A 153 19.65 -7.58 11.80
CA VAL A 153 19.27 -7.51 10.39
C VAL A 153 19.12 -8.92 9.82
N ILE A 154 17.97 -9.23 9.27
CA ILE A 154 17.70 -10.47 8.53
C ILE A 154 17.62 -10.10 7.04
N ALA A 155 18.52 -10.63 6.22
CA ALA A 155 18.60 -10.31 4.79
C ALA A 155 18.97 -11.55 3.96
N ASN A 156 18.78 -11.47 2.63
CA ASN A 156 19.35 -12.48 1.74
C ASN A 156 20.87 -12.36 1.71
N ALA A 157 21.56 -13.48 1.59
CA ALA A 157 23.03 -13.51 1.48
C ALA A 157 23.57 -12.62 0.34
N ALA A 158 22.81 -12.49 -0.75
CA ALA A 158 23.15 -11.63 -1.89
C ALA A 158 23.10 -10.12 -1.55
N ASP A 159 22.34 -9.73 -0.52
CA ASP A 159 22.22 -8.34 -0.07
C ASP A 159 23.22 -7.97 1.05
N ALA A 160 24.00 -8.94 1.55
CA ALA A 160 24.97 -8.75 2.62
C ALA A 160 25.94 -7.58 2.40
N PRO A 161 26.51 -7.34 1.20
CA PRO A 161 27.40 -6.22 0.98
C PRO A 161 26.79 -4.85 1.31
N LYS A 162 25.48 -4.66 1.06
CA LYS A 162 24.77 -3.41 1.39
C LYS A 162 24.66 -3.20 2.90
N VAL A 163 24.46 -4.30 3.64
CA VAL A 163 24.32 -4.30 5.09
C VAL A 163 25.68 -4.15 5.78
N ASP A 164 26.71 -4.86 5.31
CA ASP A 164 28.06 -4.83 5.88
C ASP A 164 28.69 -3.42 5.88
N GLU A 165 28.31 -2.60 4.90
CA GLU A 165 28.78 -1.20 4.83
C GLU A 165 28.26 -0.35 6.00
N VAL A 166 27.15 -0.74 6.64
CA VAL A 166 26.43 0.13 7.58
C VAL A 166 26.01 -0.52 8.90
N ALA A 167 26.07 -1.84 9.03
CA ALA A 167 25.44 -2.57 10.14
C ALA A 167 26.05 -2.34 11.53
N GLY A 168 27.29 -1.85 11.63
CA GLY A 168 27.94 -1.66 12.92
C GLY A 168 27.95 -2.95 13.76
N ASP A 169 27.42 -2.87 14.99
CA ASP A 169 27.34 -3.99 15.93
C ASP A 169 26.05 -4.82 15.82
N CYS A 170 25.24 -4.61 14.79
CA CYS A 170 24.01 -5.38 14.58
C CYS A 170 24.32 -6.86 14.37
N THR A 171 23.53 -7.74 14.98
CA THR A 171 23.52 -9.17 14.63
C THR A 171 23.04 -9.33 13.18
N LYS A 172 23.82 -10.00 12.37
CA LYS A 172 23.55 -10.18 10.93
C LYS A 172 23.17 -11.63 10.66
N ILE A 173 21.98 -11.83 10.06
CA ILE A 173 21.40 -13.12 9.77
C ILE A 173 21.14 -13.22 8.27
N ALA A 174 21.71 -14.25 7.61
CA ALA A 174 21.60 -14.44 6.19
C ALA A 174 20.67 -15.61 5.83
N VAL A 175 19.73 -15.34 4.92
CA VAL A 175 19.00 -16.38 4.20
C VAL A 175 19.75 -16.70 2.92
N SER A 176 20.11 -17.97 2.73
CA SER A 176 20.83 -18.47 1.56
C SER A 176 20.17 -19.72 1.00
N ARG A 177 19.84 -19.70 -0.29
CA ARG A 177 19.34 -20.89 -1.01
C ARG A 177 20.44 -21.92 -1.25
N GLU A 178 21.69 -21.49 -1.35
CA GLU A 178 22.86 -22.34 -1.61
C GLU A 178 23.54 -22.84 -0.31
N GLY A 179 23.02 -22.43 0.87
CA GLY A 179 23.54 -22.80 2.18
C GLY A 179 24.85 -22.10 2.56
N GLN A 180 25.43 -21.27 1.70
CA GLN A 180 26.61 -20.47 2.01
C GLN A 180 26.19 -19.09 2.48
N VAL A 181 26.79 -18.63 3.58
CA VAL A 181 26.60 -17.28 4.13
C VAL A 181 27.92 -16.54 4.18
N PRO A 182 27.91 -15.20 4.05
CA PRO A 182 29.13 -14.39 4.16
C PRO A 182 29.76 -14.48 5.54
N ASP A 183 31.05 -14.20 5.64
CA ASP A 183 31.78 -14.15 6.89
C ASP A 183 31.14 -13.13 7.85
N GLY A 184 30.97 -13.53 9.12
CA GLY A 184 30.35 -12.70 10.15
C GLY A 184 28.82 -12.62 10.08
N TRP A 185 28.18 -13.49 9.27
CA TRP A 185 26.74 -13.68 9.22
C TRP A 185 26.34 -15.01 9.79
N GLU A 186 25.22 -15.04 10.51
CA GLU A 186 24.63 -16.28 11.02
C GLU A 186 23.68 -16.88 9.99
N PRO A 187 23.75 -18.18 9.67
CA PRO A 187 22.86 -18.80 8.69
C PRO A 187 21.45 -18.99 9.28
N PHE A 188 20.45 -18.40 8.66
CA PHE A 188 19.04 -18.52 9.07
C PHE A 188 18.58 -19.99 9.19
N SER A 189 19.08 -20.85 8.29
CA SER A 189 18.75 -22.27 8.28
C SER A 189 19.12 -23.03 9.57
N THR A 190 20.00 -22.48 10.39
CA THR A 190 20.35 -23.05 11.72
C THR A 190 19.12 -23.14 12.63
N ALA A 191 18.17 -22.22 12.50
CA ALA A 191 16.92 -22.25 13.25
C ALA A 191 16.13 -23.54 13.04
N TYR A 192 16.15 -24.09 11.83
CA TYR A 192 15.39 -25.30 11.50
C TYR A 192 15.90 -26.57 12.15
N GLY A 193 17.15 -26.55 12.61
CA GLY A 193 17.76 -27.69 13.35
C GLY A 193 17.39 -27.71 14.84
N LEU A 194 16.74 -26.68 15.36
CA LEU A 194 16.32 -26.64 16.76
C LEU A 194 15.08 -27.52 16.99
N GLU A 195 15.03 -28.13 18.17
CA GLU A 195 13.80 -28.80 18.64
C GLU A 195 12.75 -27.72 18.93
N ARG A 196 11.53 -27.92 18.41
CA ARG A 196 10.42 -27.00 18.65
C ARG A 196 10.10 -26.88 20.13
N GLN A 197 10.06 -25.67 20.63
CA GLN A 197 9.48 -25.35 21.93
C GLN A 197 8.50 -24.17 21.71
N PRO A 198 7.25 -24.28 22.16
CA PRO A 198 6.30 -23.17 22.07
C PRO A 198 6.86 -21.93 22.76
N VAL A 199 6.73 -20.78 22.12
CA VAL A 199 7.21 -19.51 22.68
C VAL A 199 6.27 -19.07 23.80
N GLU A 200 6.81 -18.84 25.00
CA GLU A 200 6.04 -18.24 26.08
C GLU A 200 5.67 -16.79 25.73
N HIS A 201 4.44 -16.41 26.09
CA HIS A 201 3.96 -15.04 25.86
C HIS A 201 4.83 -14.03 26.63
N PRO A 202 5.49 -13.09 25.92
CA PRO A 202 6.48 -12.18 26.54
C PRO A 202 5.84 -11.06 27.38
N GLY A 203 4.52 -11.12 27.64
CA GLY A 203 3.80 -10.08 28.35
C GLY A 203 3.70 -8.78 27.52
N THR A 204 3.57 -8.89 26.19
CA THR A 204 3.34 -7.70 25.34
C THR A 204 2.05 -7.01 25.73
N LEU A 205 2.14 -5.71 25.97
CA LEU A 205 0.99 -4.85 26.23
C LEU A 205 0.32 -4.47 24.89
N VAL A 206 -0.96 -4.15 24.93
CA VAL A 206 -1.72 -3.68 23.75
C VAL A 206 -1.11 -2.45 23.09
N GLY A 207 -0.42 -1.61 23.88
CA GLY A 207 0.29 -0.42 23.43
C GLY A 207 1.77 -0.61 23.11
N ASP A 208 2.31 -1.82 23.29
CA ASP A 208 3.73 -2.07 22.93
C ASP A 208 3.92 -1.97 21.42
N ARG A 209 5.05 -1.41 21.02
CA ARG A 209 5.43 -1.25 19.62
C ARG A 209 5.60 -2.61 18.95
N LEU A 210 5.02 -2.76 17.75
CA LEU A 210 5.16 -3.93 16.90
C LEU A 210 5.90 -3.64 15.60
N LEU A 211 5.59 -2.51 14.96
CA LEU A 211 6.06 -2.18 13.62
C LEU A 211 6.63 -0.77 13.56
N LEU A 212 7.73 -0.61 12.83
CA LEU A 212 8.28 0.67 12.40
C LEU A 212 8.40 0.67 10.88
N TYR A 213 7.58 1.48 10.21
CA TYR A 213 7.64 1.67 8.77
C TYR A 213 8.36 2.95 8.41
N PHE A 214 9.34 2.84 7.52
CA PHE A 214 9.95 3.99 6.85
C PHE A 214 9.15 4.32 5.60
N THR A 215 8.46 5.46 5.61
CA THR A 215 7.65 5.90 4.47
C THR A 215 8.30 7.08 3.78
N SER A 216 8.32 7.04 2.44
CA SER A 216 8.74 8.19 1.65
C SER A 216 7.72 9.32 1.81
N GLY A 217 8.09 10.39 2.53
CA GLY A 217 7.31 11.62 2.61
C GLY A 217 7.59 12.55 1.42
N THR A 218 6.87 13.67 1.36
CA THR A 218 7.17 14.80 0.45
C THR A 218 8.47 15.52 0.84
N THR A 219 9.03 15.23 2.02
CA THR A 219 10.30 15.73 2.54
C THR A 219 11.45 14.79 2.18
N SER A 220 12.70 15.29 2.28
CA SER A 220 13.92 14.52 1.99
C SER A 220 14.15 13.33 2.94
N THR A 221 13.63 13.39 4.17
CA THR A 221 13.84 12.37 5.19
C THR A 221 12.59 11.50 5.36
N PRO A 222 12.70 10.15 5.29
CA PRO A 222 11.57 9.24 5.51
C PRO A 222 10.94 9.43 6.90
N LYS A 223 9.61 9.29 6.98
CA LYS A 223 8.88 9.25 8.25
C LYS A 223 8.99 7.86 8.87
N LEU A 224 9.12 7.77 10.21
CA LEU A 224 9.06 6.52 10.96
C LEU A 224 7.67 6.35 11.56
N VAL A 225 6.83 5.60 10.91
CA VAL A 225 5.46 5.32 11.35
C VAL A 225 5.49 4.18 12.37
N GLU A 226 4.97 4.44 13.58
CA GLU A 226 4.95 3.48 14.66
C GLU A 226 3.57 2.87 14.86
N HIS A 227 3.49 1.52 14.87
CA HIS A 227 2.29 0.76 15.16
C HIS A 227 2.48 -0.22 16.33
N THR A 228 1.39 -0.47 17.05
CA THR A 228 1.36 -1.37 18.21
C THR A 228 0.88 -2.77 17.82
N HIS A 229 0.95 -3.72 18.79
CA HIS A 229 0.39 -5.05 18.66
C HIS A 229 -1.12 -5.08 18.41
N VAL A 230 -1.82 -3.97 18.64
CA VAL A 230 -3.27 -3.83 18.40
C VAL A 230 -3.55 -2.95 17.20
N SER A 231 -2.95 -1.76 17.09
CA SER A 231 -3.33 -0.79 16.06
C SER A 231 -3.24 -1.37 14.64
N TYR A 232 -2.24 -2.18 14.35
CA TYR A 232 -2.05 -2.72 13.00
C TYR A 232 -2.72 -4.07 12.80
N PRO A 233 -2.38 -5.15 13.55
CA PRO A 233 -2.97 -6.46 13.32
C PRO A 233 -4.50 -6.48 13.48
N VAL A 234 -5.01 -5.88 14.55
CA VAL A 234 -6.45 -5.82 14.83
C VAL A 234 -7.15 -4.81 13.92
N GLY A 235 -6.49 -3.69 13.63
CA GLY A 235 -6.97 -2.69 12.68
C GLY A 235 -7.25 -3.26 11.29
N HIS A 236 -6.53 -4.33 10.90
CA HIS A 236 -6.75 -5.02 9.63
C HIS A 236 -8.04 -5.87 9.57
N LEU A 237 -8.84 -5.93 10.61
CA LEU A 237 -10.22 -6.43 10.52
C LEU A 237 -11.05 -5.59 9.53
N SER A 238 -10.87 -4.27 9.52
CA SER A 238 -11.52 -3.40 8.53
C SER A 238 -11.02 -3.65 7.12
N THR A 239 -9.72 -3.90 6.96
CA THR A 239 -9.11 -4.26 5.67
C THR A 239 -9.62 -5.63 5.18
N MET A 240 -9.70 -6.63 6.06
CA MET A 240 -10.29 -7.93 5.77
C MET A 240 -11.72 -7.79 5.23
N TYR A 241 -12.53 -6.97 5.90
CA TYR A 241 -13.92 -6.70 5.51
C TYR A 241 -14.00 -6.05 4.13
N TRP A 242 -13.18 -5.04 3.86
CA TRP A 242 -13.11 -4.38 2.55
C TRP A 242 -12.63 -5.32 1.45
N LEU A 243 -11.57 -6.11 1.67
CA LEU A 243 -11.08 -7.11 0.70
C LEU A 243 -12.14 -8.18 0.42
N GLY A 244 -13.08 -8.40 1.35
CA GLY A 244 -14.14 -9.39 1.22
C GLY A 244 -13.65 -10.81 1.49
N LEU A 245 -12.58 -10.95 2.26
CA LEU A 245 -11.98 -12.23 2.60
C LEU A 245 -12.83 -13.01 3.59
N ARG A 246 -12.77 -14.32 3.49
CA ARG A 246 -13.43 -15.28 4.38
C ARG A 246 -12.57 -16.55 4.52
N PRO A 247 -12.84 -17.39 5.53
CA PRO A 247 -12.11 -18.61 5.72
C PRO A 247 -12.08 -19.48 4.46
N GLY A 248 -10.90 -20.04 4.15
CA GLY A 248 -10.68 -20.90 3.00
C GLY A 248 -10.48 -20.19 1.66
N ASP A 249 -10.45 -18.86 1.63
CA ASP A 249 -10.05 -18.14 0.42
C ASP A 249 -8.57 -18.32 0.11
N VAL A 250 -8.27 -18.22 -1.20
CA VAL A 250 -6.90 -18.12 -1.72
C VAL A 250 -6.72 -16.70 -2.24
N HIS A 251 -5.93 -15.90 -1.53
CA HIS A 251 -5.78 -14.47 -1.78
C HIS A 251 -4.43 -14.13 -2.36
N LEU A 252 -4.42 -13.58 -3.58
CA LEU A 252 -3.25 -13.02 -4.23
C LEU A 252 -3.19 -11.51 -4.03
N ASN A 253 -2.05 -11.01 -3.55
CA ASN A 253 -1.77 -9.58 -3.53
C ASN A 253 -0.51 -9.28 -4.35
N VAL A 254 -0.61 -8.41 -5.33
CA VAL A 254 0.54 -7.92 -6.09
C VAL A 254 1.14 -6.72 -5.37
N SER A 255 2.14 -6.98 -4.55
CA SER A 255 2.89 -5.97 -3.80
C SER A 255 4.24 -6.56 -3.36
N SER A 256 5.23 -5.69 -3.15
CA SER A 256 6.55 -6.12 -2.68
C SER A 256 6.66 -6.01 -1.16
N PRO A 257 7.41 -6.91 -0.49
CA PRO A 257 7.78 -6.76 0.91
C PRO A 257 8.47 -5.43 1.21
N GLY A 258 8.34 -4.96 2.47
CA GLY A 258 8.84 -3.65 2.89
C GLY A 258 7.81 -2.51 2.76
N TRP A 259 6.71 -2.74 2.04
CA TRP A 259 5.61 -1.78 1.91
C TRP A 259 4.41 -2.17 2.76
N ALA A 260 3.71 -1.16 3.30
CA ALA A 260 2.54 -1.39 4.13
C ALA A 260 1.47 -2.25 3.44
N LYS A 261 1.18 -1.99 2.16
CA LYS A 261 0.20 -2.76 1.37
C LYS A 261 0.51 -4.26 1.35
N HIS A 262 1.80 -4.65 1.37
CA HIS A 262 2.19 -6.06 1.46
C HIS A 262 1.71 -6.66 2.79
N ALA A 263 2.01 -6.03 3.92
CA ALA A 263 1.55 -6.52 5.22
C ALA A 263 0.02 -6.53 5.34
N TRP A 264 -0.68 -5.54 4.75
CA TRP A 264 -2.14 -5.52 4.75
C TRP A 264 -2.74 -6.75 4.10
N SER A 265 -2.27 -7.07 2.91
CA SER A 265 -2.93 -7.96 1.96
C SER A 265 -2.16 -9.26 1.71
N SER A 266 -0.94 -9.40 2.24
CA SER A 266 -0.16 -10.64 2.20
C SER A 266 0.24 -11.15 3.59
N PHE A 267 -0.38 -10.62 4.67
CA PHE A 267 -0.09 -11.04 6.03
C PHE A 267 -1.33 -10.91 6.95
N PHE A 268 -1.65 -9.70 7.43
CA PHE A 268 -2.65 -9.52 8.48
C PHE A 268 -4.08 -9.80 8.03
N ALA A 269 -4.58 -9.15 6.99
CA ALA A 269 -5.98 -9.31 6.60
C ALA A 269 -6.33 -10.73 6.13
N PRO A 270 -5.50 -11.42 5.32
CA PRO A 270 -5.76 -12.82 4.98
C PRO A 270 -5.76 -13.75 6.20
N TRP A 271 -4.81 -13.61 7.10
CA TRP A 271 -4.74 -14.49 8.27
C TRP A 271 -5.73 -14.12 9.38
N ASN A 272 -6.20 -12.87 9.43
CA ASN A 272 -7.39 -12.54 10.22
C ASN A 272 -8.64 -13.30 9.71
N ALA A 273 -8.73 -13.51 8.39
CA ALA A 273 -9.81 -14.26 7.76
C ALA A 273 -9.60 -15.79 7.75
N GLU A 274 -8.47 -16.31 8.23
CA GLU A 274 -8.05 -17.71 8.03
C GLU A 274 -8.01 -18.10 6.53
N ALA A 275 -7.56 -17.18 5.69
CA ALA A 275 -7.38 -17.35 4.25
C ALA A 275 -5.92 -17.69 3.92
N THR A 276 -5.71 -18.36 2.81
CA THR A 276 -4.39 -18.66 2.25
C THR A 276 -3.80 -17.40 1.62
N VAL A 277 -2.58 -17.01 2.00
CA VAL A 277 -1.77 -16.07 1.26
C VAL A 277 -1.15 -16.77 0.06
N PHE A 278 -1.46 -16.29 -1.13
CA PHE A 278 -0.93 -16.82 -2.39
C PHE A 278 0.03 -15.83 -3.03
N LEU A 279 1.19 -16.31 -3.46
CA LEU A 279 2.24 -15.51 -4.07
C LEU A 279 2.66 -16.09 -5.42
N TYR A 280 2.90 -15.20 -6.37
CA TYR A 280 3.55 -15.53 -7.64
C TYR A 280 4.80 -14.68 -7.79
N ASN A 281 5.95 -15.32 -7.74
CA ASN A 281 7.25 -14.69 -7.94
C ASN A 281 7.65 -14.76 -9.41
N TYR A 282 7.93 -13.62 -10.01
CA TYR A 282 8.33 -13.47 -11.41
C TYR A 282 9.53 -12.52 -11.53
N THR A 283 10.33 -12.72 -12.54
CA THR A 283 11.47 -11.83 -12.85
C THR A 283 11.00 -10.54 -13.50
N ARG A 284 10.06 -10.65 -14.42
CA ARG A 284 9.42 -9.53 -15.10
C ARG A 284 7.92 -9.78 -15.15
N PHE A 285 7.15 -8.73 -14.83
CA PHE A 285 5.69 -8.84 -14.89
C PHE A 285 5.22 -9.18 -16.30
N ASP A 286 4.43 -10.26 -16.39
CA ASP A 286 3.71 -10.68 -17.58
C ASP A 286 2.24 -10.97 -17.23
N ALA A 287 1.31 -10.25 -17.87
CA ALA A 287 -0.11 -10.30 -17.56
C ALA A 287 -0.73 -11.67 -17.89
N GLU A 288 -0.33 -12.29 -19.02
CA GLU A 288 -0.86 -13.59 -19.43
C GLU A 288 -0.40 -14.70 -18.49
N SER A 289 0.85 -14.67 -18.06
CA SER A 289 1.41 -15.61 -17.08
C SER A 289 0.71 -15.47 -15.73
N LEU A 290 0.49 -14.23 -15.24
CA LEU A 290 -0.26 -14.02 -14.01
C LEU A 290 -1.67 -14.59 -14.10
N LEU A 291 -2.41 -14.30 -15.19
CA LEU A 291 -3.77 -14.81 -15.39
C LEU A 291 -3.82 -16.35 -15.47
N ARG A 292 -2.83 -16.97 -16.11
CA ARG A 292 -2.70 -18.42 -16.16
C ARG A 292 -2.50 -18.99 -14.77
N VAL A 293 -1.58 -18.43 -13.99
CA VAL A 293 -1.26 -18.87 -12.61
C VAL A 293 -2.46 -18.69 -11.68
N VAL A 294 -3.17 -17.56 -11.76
CA VAL A 294 -4.39 -17.30 -11.00
C VAL A 294 -5.45 -18.37 -11.25
N ARG A 295 -5.67 -18.74 -12.50
CA ARG A 295 -6.65 -19.78 -12.87
C ARG A 295 -6.21 -21.17 -12.43
N ALA A 296 -4.93 -21.52 -12.65
CA ALA A 296 -4.40 -22.85 -12.33
C ALA A 296 -4.38 -23.15 -10.82
N ASN A 297 -4.22 -22.12 -9.99
CA ASN A 297 -4.11 -22.25 -8.54
C ASN A 297 -5.38 -21.86 -7.78
N HIS A 298 -6.50 -21.76 -8.48
CA HIS A 298 -7.82 -21.53 -7.87
C HIS A 298 -7.89 -20.27 -6.97
N VAL A 299 -7.18 -19.21 -7.34
CA VAL A 299 -7.20 -17.94 -6.60
C VAL A 299 -8.62 -17.38 -6.58
N THR A 300 -9.12 -17.06 -5.38
CA THR A 300 -10.51 -16.60 -5.17
C THR A 300 -10.63 -15.09 -4.99
N SER A 301 -9.54 -14.44 -4.58
CA SER A 301 -9.48 -13.00 -4.32
C SER A 301 -8.15 -12.44 -4.80
N MET A 302 -8.16 -11.29 -5.47
CA MET A 302 -6.96 -10.65 -5.98
C MET A 302 -6.96 -9.15 -5.69
N CYS A 303 -5.91 -8.68 -5.02
CA CYS A 303 -5.61 -7.26 -4.81
C CYS A 303 -4.37 -6.86 -5.61
N ALA A 304 -4.48 -5.85 -6.46
CA ALA A 304 -3.36 -5.36 -7.24
C ALA A 304 -3.40 -3.83 -7.40
N PRO A 305 -2.25 -3.16 -7.66
CA PRO A 305 -2.24 -1.75 -8.01
C PRO A 305 -3.01 -1.48 -9.31
N PRO A 306 -3.62 -0.30 -9.49
CA PRO A 306 -4.25 0.10 -10.74
C PRO A 306 -3.35 -0.05 -11.96
N THR A 307 -2.04 0.19 -11.83
CA THR A 307 -1.06 -0.06 -12.90
C THR A 307 -1.09 -1.52 -13.37
N VAL A 308 -1.13 -2.49 -12.47
CA VAL A 308 -1.22 -3.92 -12.82
C VAL A 308 -2.57 -4.22 -13.48
N TRP A 309 -3.67 -3.67 -12.96
CA TRP A 309 -4.98 -3.83 -13.59
C TRP A 309 -5.03 -3.29 -15.01
N ARG A 310 -4.40 -2.14 -15.29
CA ARG A 310 -4.26 -1.61 -16.67
C ARG A 310 -3.49 -2.56 -17.58
N MET A 311 -2.44 -3.21 -17.09
CA MET A 311 -1.72 -4.21 -17.87
C MET A 311 -2.58 -5.45 -18.13
N LEU A 312 -3.35 -5.90 -17.14
CA LEU A 312 -4.25 -7.06 -17.27
C LEU A 312 -5.36 -6.84 -18.29
N ILE A 313 -6.01 -5.67 -18.32
CA ILE A 313 -7.09 -5.40 -19.28
C ILE A 313 -6.60 -5.29 -20.73
N ASN A 314 -5.31 -5.09 -20.94
CA ASN A 314 -4.68 -5.09 -22.26
C ASN A 314 -4.23 -6.50 -22.70
N ALA A 315 -4.32 -7.51 -21.83
CA ALA A 315 -4.07 -8.91 -22.14
C ALA A 315 -5.35 -9.64 -22.59
N ASP A 316 -5.22 -10.90 -23.00
CA ASP A 316 -6.37 -11.72 -23.35
C ASP A 316 -7.15 -12.16 -22.09
N LEU A 317 -8.31 -11.54 -21.87
CA LEU A 317 -9.22 -11.87 -20.78
C LEU A 317 -10.24 -12.97 -21.13
N SER A 318 -10.24 -13.51 -22.36
CA SER A 318 -11.24 -14.49 -22.84
C SER A 318 -11.23 -15.80 -22.05
N GLY A 319 -10.11 -16.16 -21.41
CA GLY A 319 -10.02 -17.31 -20.52
C GLY A 319 -10.84 -17.19 -19.22
N GLY A 320 -11.47 -16.05 -18.99
CA GLY A 320 -12.31 -15.77 -17.83
C GLY A 320 -11.53 -15.56 -16.53
N PRO A 321 -12.26 -15.29 -15.42
CA PRO A 321 -11.65 -14.98 -14.12
C PRO A 321 -11.21 -16.22 -13.32
N GLY A 322 -11.45 -17.44 -13.81
CA GLY A 322 -11.24 -18.66 -13.01
C GLY A 322 -12.18 -18.70 -11.81
N GLN A 323 -11.62 -18.84 -10.60
CA GLN A 323 -12.39 -18.83 -9.34
C GLN A 323 -12.40 -17.46 -8.65
N LEU A 324 -11.86 -16.41 -9.28
CA LEU A 324 -11.92 -15.07 -8.72
C LEU A 324 -13.37 -14.63 -8.51
N ARG A 325 -13.68 -14.14 -7.33
CA ARG A 325 -14.95 -13.51 -6.96
C ARG A 325 -14.76 -12.11 -6.37
N GLU A 326 -13.56 -11.80 -5.87
CA GLU A 326 -13.19 -10.50 -5.35
C GLU A 326 -11.98 -9.97 -6.13
N VAL A 327 -12.13 -8.79 -6.72
CA VAL A 327 -11.07 -8.08 -7.45
C VAL A 327 -10.98 -6.67 -6.90
N ILE A 328 -9.77 -6.30 -6.45
CA ILE A 328 -9.53 -5.09 -5.66
C ILE A 328 -8.36 -4.29 -6.24
N GLY A 329 -8.58 -2.98 -6.40
CA GLY A 329 -7.54 -1.99 -6.69
C GLY A 329 -7.15 -1.24 -5.43
N ALA A 330 -5.85 -1.00 -5.21
CA ALA A 330 -5.38 -0.19 -4.10
C ALA A 330 -3.96 0.34 -4.31
N GLY A 331 -3.67 1.48 -3.68
CA GLY A 331 -2.33 2.10 -3.65
C GLY A 331 -2.17 3.29 -4.58
N GLU A 332 -3.03 3.40 -5.56
CA GLU A 332 -3.15 4.53 -6.49
C GLU A 332 -4.64 4.71 -6.80
N PRO A 333 -5.08 5.88 -7.26
CA PRO A 333 -6.45 6.05 -7.70
C PRO A 333 -6.79 5.18 -8.92
N LEU A 334 -7.97 4.59 -8.91
CA LEU A 334 -8.44 3.64 -9.92
C LEU A 334 -9.27 4.33 -11.01
N ASN A 335 -8.84 4.21 -12.27
CA ASN A 335 -9.58 4.76 -13.41
C ASN A 335 -10.91 4.00 -13.62
N PRO A 336 -12.04 4.71 -13.79
CA PRO A 336 -13.35 4.11 -14.07
C PRO A 336 -13.39 3.17 -15.27
N GLU A 337 -12.64 3.44 -16.33
CA GLU A 337 -12.60 2.60 -17.53
C GLU A 337 -12.03 1.20 -17.22
N VAL A 338 -11.04 1.11 -16.32
CA VAL A 338 -10.49 -0.19 -15.90
C VAL A 338 -11.55 -1.03 -15.18
N ILE A 339 -12.38 -0.39 -14.34
CA ILE A 339 -13.52 -1.06 -13.67
C ILE A 339 -14.50 -1.62 -14.69
N GLU A 340 -14.84 -0.80 -15.69
CA GLU A 340 -15.81 -1.18 -16.72
C GLU A 340 -15.31 -2.31 -17.61
N GLN A 341 -14.02 -2.29 -18.00
CA GLN A 341 -13.44 -3.35 -18.82
C GLN A 341 -13.39 -4.69 -18.07
N VAL A 342 -12.99 -4.71 -16.81
CA VAL A 342 -13.02 -5.92 -15.97
C VAL A 342 -14.45 -6.43 -15.84
N ARG A 343 -15.43 -5.54 -15.64
CA ARG A 343 -16.84 -5.90 -15.56
C ARG A 343 -17.37 -6.52 -16.85
N ARG A 344 -17.03 -5.95 -18.00
CA ARG A 344 -17.43 -6.50 -19.32
C ARG A 344 -16.81 -7.86 -19.58
N ALA A 345 -15.53 -8.03 -19.24
CA ALA A 345 -14.80 -9.27 -19.51
C ALA A 345 -15.21 -10.42 -18.57
N TRP A 346 -15.38 -10.12 -17.27
CA TRP A 346 -15.51 -11.15 -16.24
C TRP A 346 -16.84 -11.13 -15.46
N GLY A 347 -17.65 -10.10 -15.62
CA GLY A 347 -18.85 -9.90 -14.81
C GLY A 347 -18.52 -9.52 -13.35
N LEU A 348 -17.24 -9.27 -13.02
CA LEU A 348 -16.78 -8.87 -11.70
C LEU A 348 -16.61 -7.35 -11.62
N THR A 349 -16.95 -6.75 -10.49
CA THR A 349 -16.74 -5.33 -10.27
C THR A 349 -15.43 -5.12 -9.52
N LEU A 350 -14.46 -4.48 -10.18
CA LEU A 350 -13.21 -4.08 -9.54
C LEU A 350 -13.50 -2.98 -8.51
N ARG A 351 -13.13 -3.23 -7.24
CA ARG A 351 -13.44 -2.36 -6.11
C ARG A 351 -12.20 -1.60 -5.67
N ASP A 352 -12.35 -0.29 -5.51
CA ASP A 352 -11.29 0.58 -5.01
C ASP A 352 -11.35 0.73 -3.49
N GLY A 353 -10.26 1.19 -2.90
CA GLY A 353 -10.17 1.56 -1.50
C GLY A 353 -8.91 2.35 -1.18
N TYR A 354 -8.96 3.05 -0.05
CA TYR A 354 -7.95 3.99 0.40
C TYR A 354 -7.54 3.73 1.84
N GLY A 355 -6.28 3.96 2.10
CA GLY A 355 -5.66 3.98 3.41
C GLY A 355 -4.19 4.38 3.31
N GLN A 356 -3.54 4.49 4.44
CA GLN A 356 -2.14 4.91 4.54
C GLN A 356 -1.33 3.92 5.40
N THR A 357 -0.01 4.04 5.38
CA THR A 357 0.86 3.30 6.31
C THR A 357 0.53 3.65 7.75
N GLU A 358 0.20 4.90 8.01
CA GLU A 358 -0.17 5.48 9.30
C GLU A 358 -1.49 4.93 9.88
N THR A 359 -2.26 4.25 9.05
CA THR A 359 -3.55 3.65 9.40
C THR A 359 -3.63 2.23 8.82
N THR A 360 -4.82 1.69 8.64
CA THR A 360 -5.13 0.58 7.76
C THR A 360 -6.00 1.08 6.61
N ALA A 361 -6.76 0.23 5.94
CA ALA A 361 -7.78 0.70 5.02
C ALA A 361 -8.81 1.55 5.77
N GLN A 362 -9.08 2.76 5.29
CA GLN A 362 -9.99 3.74 5.91
C GLN A 362 -11.31 3.84 5.16
N VAL A 363 -11.24 3.84 3.84
CA VAL A 363 -12.37 3.99 2.92
C VAL A 363 -12.33 2.86 1.91
N GLY A 364 -13.48 2.32 1.55
CA GLY A 364 -13.51 1.23 0.59
C GLY A 364 -14.90 0.98 -0.03
N ASN A 365 -14.88 0.50 -1.27
CA ASN A 365 -16.02 -0.14 -1.87
C ASN A 365 -16.08 -1.58 -1.34
N THR A 366 -17.03 -1.88 -0.46
CA THR A 366 -17.14 -3.18 0.22
C THR A 366 -17.92 -4.20 -0.62
N PRO A 367 -17.76 -5.51 -0.39
CA PRO A 367 -18.56 -6.52 -1.07
C PRO A 367 -20.07 -6.26 -0.97
N GLY A 368 -20.79 -6.40 -2.07
CA GLY A 368 -22.24 -6.19 -2.11
C GLY A 368 -22.70 -4.72 -2.11
N SER A 369 -21.80 -3.77 -1.93
CA SER A 369 -22.12 -2.34 -2.05
C SER A 369 -22.20 -1.94 -3.54
N THR A 370 -23.04 -0.94 -3.83
CA THR A 370 -23.01 -0.27 -5.12
C THR A 370 -21.66 0.43 -5.29
N VAL A 371 -20.95 0.15 -6.36
CA VAL A 371 -19.70 0.84 -6.68
C VAL A 371 -20.00 2.04 -7.57
N LYS A 372 -19.61 3.24 -7.12
CA LYS A 372 -19.63 4.44 -7.96
C LYS A 372 -18.24 4.57 -8.61
N PRO A 373 -18.14 4.42 -9.95
CA PRO A 373 -16.86 4.56 -10.64
C PRO A 373 -16.18 5.89 -10.33
N GLY A 374 -14.88 5.85 -10.05
CA GLY A 374 -14.09 7.02 -9.63
C GLY A 374 -14.13 7.32 -8.12
N SER A 375 -15.04 6.69 -7.35
CA SER A 375 -15.06 6.82 -5.91
C SER A 375 -14.26 5.69 -5.24
N MET A 376 -13.49 6.04 -4.21
CA MET A 376 -12.81 5.07 -3.35
C MET A 376 -13.79 4.26 -2.48
N GLY A 377 -15.05 4.65 -2.43
CA GLY A 377 -16.07 4.03 -1.58
C GLY A 377 -16.49 4.89 -0.39
N ARG A 378 -16.83 4.23 0.71
CA ARG A 378 -17.33 4.87 1.94
C ARG A 378 -16.47 4.50 3.14
N PRO A 379 -16.54 5.25 4.27
CA PRO A 379 -15.83 4.90 5.49
C PRO A 379 -16.06 3.45 5.90
N LEU A 380 -14.97 2.74 6.26
CA LEU A 380 -15.03 1.34 6.68
C LEU A 380 -15.50 1.20 8.14
N PRO A 381 -16.02 0.03 8.55
CA PRO A 381 -16.42 -0.22 9.92
C PRO A 381 -15.31 0.09 10.93
N GLY A 382 -15.63 0.86 11.96
CA GLY A 382 -14.69 1.26 13.03
C GLY A 382 -13.76 2.42 12.69
N LEU A 383 -13.85 2.99 11.48
CA LEU A 383 -13.03 4.12 11.04
C LEU A 383 -13.86 5.42 11.03
N PRO A 384 -13.56 6.37 11.93
CA PRO A 384 -14.28 7.64 12.04
C PRO A 384 -13.77 8.66 11.01
N VAL A 385 -13.87 8.32 9.73
CA VAL A 385 -13.44 9.18 8.63
C VAL A 385 -14.37 10.38 8.48
N VAL A 386 -13.78 11.56 8.38
CA VAL A 386 -14.46 12.83 8.12
C VAL A 386 -13.69 13.62 7.07
N LEU A 387 -14.35 14.55 6.38
CA LEU A 387 -13.66 15.58 5.61
C LEU A 387 -13.59 16.87 6.45
N VAL A 388 -12.42 17.53 6.42
CA VAL A 388 -12.18 18.77 7.15
C VAL A 388 -11.70 19.83 6.16
N ASP A 389 -12.30 21.01 6.22
CA ASP A 389 -11.84 22.16 5.43
C ASP A 389 -10.47 22.60 5.97
N PRO A 390 -9.41 22.63 5.13
CA PRO A 390 -8.06 22.93 5.61
C PRO A 390 -7.87 24.36 6.08
N VAL A 391 -8.78 25.30 5.73
CA VAL A 391 -8.70 26.70 6.12
C VAL A 391 -9.48 26.97 7.41
N THR A 392 -10.73 26.48 7.46
CA THR A 392 -11.61 26.74 8.61
C THR A 392 -11.48 25.71 9.73
N GLN A 393 -10.81 24.59 9.45
CA GLN A 393 -10.68 23.43 10.37
C GLN A 393 -12.03 22.88 10.82
N GLN A 394 -13.08 23.07 10.03
CA GLN A 394 -14.42 22.56 10.30
C GLN A 394 -14.73 21.34 9.44
N ARG A 395 -15.56 20.44 9.98
CA ARG A 395 -16.06 19.30 9.22
C ARG A 395 -16.90 19.77 8.04
N VAL A 396 -16.67 19.12 6.92
CA VAL A 396 -17.40 19.35 5.67
C VAL A 396 -18.36 18.20 5.44
N SER A 397 -19.56 18.51 4.99
CA SER A 397 -20.57 17.53 4.58
C SER A 397 -21.19 17.93 3.25
N ALA A 398 -21.72 16.97 2.53
CA ALA A 398 -22.54 17.21 1.37
C ALA A 398 -23.82 17.96 1.75
N SER A 399 -24.28 18.88 0.92
CA SER A 399 -25.50 19.67 1.13
C SER A 399 -26.36 19.65 -0.13
N GLY A 400 -27.46 18.91 -0.09
CA GLY A 400 -28.34 18.70 -1.26
C GLY A 400 -27.59 17.98 -2.38
N GLU A 401 -27.57 18.57 -3.60
CA GLU A 401 -26.82 18.04 -4.75
C GLU A 401 -25.33 18.44 -4.77
N ARG A 402 -24.89 19.26 -3.80
CA ARG A 402 -23.49 19.72 -3.75
C ARG A 402 -22.64 18.74 -2.96
N THR A 403 -21.50 18.36 -3.53
CA THR A 403 -20.44 17.64 -2.81
C THR A 403 -19.75 18.58 -1.83
N GLY A 404 -19.34 18.02 -0.67
CA GLY A 404 -18.42 18.69 0.24
C GLY A 404 -16.98 18.34 -0.14
N GLU A 405 -16.06 19.30 -0.13
CA GLU A 405 -14.63 19.07 -0.37
C GLU A 405 -13.80 19.42 0.86
N GLY A 406 -12.86 18.56 1.21
CA GLY A 406 -11.97 18.75 2.35
C GLY A 406 -10.84 17.73 2.40
N GLU A 407 -9.97 17.89 3.36
CA GLU A 407 -8.95 16.91 3.68
C GLU A 407 -9.58 15.69 4.35
N ILE A 408 -9.14 14.50 3.97
CA ILE A 408 -9.54 13.25 4.65
C ILE A 408 -8.88 13.24 6.02
N CYS A 409 -9.67 13.11 7.06
CA CYS A 409 -9.19 13.07 8.44
C CYS A 409 -9.86 11.93 9.23
N LEU A 410 -9.21 11.49 10.31
CA LEU A 410 -9.85 10.65 11.33
C LEU A 410 -10.18 11.49 12.56
N ASP A 411 -11.40 11.37 13.05
CA ASP A 411 -11.86 12.02 14.28
C ASP A 411 -11.24 11.36 15.53
N LEU A 412 -10.29 12.03 16.16
CA LEU A 412 -9.55 11.50 17.31
C LEU A 412 -10.43 11.36 18.58
N SER A 413 -11.54 12.07 18.66
CA SER A 413 -12.49 11.93 19.79
C SER A 413 -13.10 10.52 19.87
N GLN A 414 -13.12 9.78 18.75
CA GLN A 414 -13.62 8.42 18.66
C GLN A 414 -12.52 7.35 18.84
N ARG A 415 -11.29 7.76 19.12
CA ARG A 415 -10.14 6.88 19.36
C ARG A 415 -9.97 5.80 18.28
N PRO A 416 -9.66 6.18 17.03
CA PRO A 416 -9.53 5.23 15.92
C PRO A 416 -8.41 4.22 16.19
N LEU A 417 -8.78 2.97 16.50
CA LEU A 417 -7.86 1.91 16.90
C LEU A 417 -6.73 1.67 15.86
N PRO A 418 -6.98 1.70 14.54
CA PRO A 418 -5.94 1.43 13.54
C PRO A 418 -4.92 2.55 13.35
N LEU A 419 -5.11 3.71 13.99
CA LEU A 419 -4.20 4.84 13.83
C LEU A 419 -2.85 4.54 14.50
N MET A 420 -1.76 4.92 13.83
CA MET A 420 -0.41 4.89 14.38
C MET A 420 -0.33 5.61 15.73
N THR A 421 0.64 5.25 16.55
CA THR A 421 0.92 5.99 17.78
C THR A 421 1.58 7.33 17.49
N GLY A 422 2.27 7.45 16.38
CA GLY A 422 2.90 8.66 15.88
C GLY A 422 4.09 8.37 14.96
N TYR A 423 4.76 9.44 14.58
CA TYR A 423 6.05 9.39 13.90
C TYR A 423 7.15 9.37 14.96
N GLN A 424 7.92 8.28 15.02
CA GLN A 424 8.99 8.13 16.02
C GLN A 424 10.06 9.22 15.84
N GLY A 425 10.38 9.89 16.95
CA GLY A 425 11.43 10.91 16.98
C GLY A 425 11.10 12.24 16.29
N ASP A 426 9.84 12.48 15.94
CA ASP A 426 9.40 13.69 15.24
C ASP A 426 8.16 14.32 15.91
N PRO A 427 8.36 14.97 17.08
CA PRO A 427 7.25 15.54 17.86
C PRO A 427 6.51 16.66 17.14
N ASP A 428 7.22 17.50 16.37
CA ASP A 428 6.62 18.63 15.65
C ASP A 428 5.65 18.12 14.58
N ARG A 429 6.05 17.09 13.85
CA ARG A 429 5.17 16.46 12.85
C ARG A 429 3.99 15.72 13.48
N ASN A 430 4.17 15.15 14.67
CA ASN A 430 3.07 14.53 15.41
C ASN A 430 2.04 15.58 15.82
N GLU A 431 2.49 16.74 16.30
CA GLU A 431 1.59 17.85 16.64
C GLU A 431 0.81 18.34 15.42
N GLU A 432 1.49 18.51 14.27
CA GLU A 432 0.86 18.89 13.00
C GLU A 432 -0.15 17.84 12.53
N ALA A 433 0.26 16.57 12.50
CA ALA A 433 -0.58 15.48 11.99
C ALA A 433 -1.82 15.20 12.87
N MET A 434 -1.79 15.55 14.17
CA MET A 434 -2.87 15.33 15.13
C MET A 434 -3.54 16.62 15.56
N ALA A 435 -3.40 17.70 14.80
CA ALA A 435 -3.92 19.01 15.14
C ALA A 435 -5.46 19.06 15.16
N GLY A 436 -6.03 19.99 15.93
CA GLY A 436 -7.47 20.29 15.93
C GLY A 436 -8.39 19.15 16.35
N GLY A 437 -7.86 18.06 16.93
CA GLY A 437 -8.65 16.88 17.30
C GLY A 437 -8.88 15.90 16.13
N PHE A 438 -8.12 16.04 15.05
CA PHE A 438 -8.16 15.19 13.87
C PHE A 438 -6.76 14.64 13.54
N TYR A 439 -6.72 13.42 13.02
CA TYR A 439 -5.54 12.97 12.30
C TYR A 439 -5.66 13.42 10.84
N HIS A 440 -4.70 14.20 10.38
CA HIS A 440 -4.62 14.77 9.05
C HIS A 440 -3.85 13.86 8.09
N THR A 441 -4.52 13.37 7.04
CA THR A 441 -3.88 12.45 6.08
C THR A 441 -3.01 13.16 5.04
N GLY A 442 -3.22 14.46 4.83
CA GLY A 442 -2.63 15.22 3.73
C GLY A 442 -3.27 14.91 2.37
N ASP A 443 -4.39 14.19 2.33
CA ASP A 443 -5.10 13.82 1.12
C ASP A 443 -6.46 14.54 1.06
N VAL A 444 -6.76 15.20 -0.04
CA VAL A 444 -8.00 15.96 -0.28
C VAL A 444 -8.96 15.09 -1.08
N ALA A 445 -10.23 15.13 -0.69
CA ALA A 445 -11.30 14.40 -1.35
C ALA A 445 -12.61 15.21 -1.38
N SER A 446 -13.57 14.74 -2.17
CA SER A 446 -14.96 15.17 -2.09
C SER A 446 -15.83 14.06 -1.53
N ILE A 447 -16.93 14.45 -0.85
CA ILE A 447 -17.95 13.52 -0.35
C ILE A 447 -19.30 13.88 -0.97
N ASP A 448 -20.03 12.88 -1.48
CA ASP A 448 -21.37 13.07 -2.02
C ASP A 448 -22.47 12.83 -0.95
N SER A 449 -23.73 13.04 -1.32
CA SER A 449 -24.90 12.87 -0.44
C SER A 449 -25.11 11.43 0.05
N ASP A 450 -24.56 10.43 -0.66
CA ASP A 450 -24.63 9.02 -0.29
C ASP A 450 -23.42 8.57 0.55
N GLY A 451 -22.52 9.53 0.88
CA GLY A 451 -21.31 9.30 1.67
C GLY A 451 -20.14 8.69 0.91
N TYR A 452 -20.18 8.66 -0.43
CA TYR A 452 -19.05 8.20 -1.24
C TYR A 452 -17.97 9.25 -1.33
N ILE A 453 -16.74 8.83 -1.11
CA ILE A 453 -15.55 9.68 -1.08
C ILE A 453 -14.77 9.47 -2.37
N THR A 454 -14.51 10.59 -3.08
CA THR A 454 -13.74 10.62 -4.32
C THR A 454 -12.45 11.37 -4.10
N TYR A 455 -11.31 10.75 -4.44
CA TYR A 455 -9.99 11.34 -4.29
C TYR A 455 -9.79 12.52 -5.24
N ILE A 456 -9.25 13.62 -4.72
CA ILE A 456 -8.91 14.82 -5.51
C ILE A 456 -7.39 14.94 -5.67
N GLY A 457 -6.62 14.75 -4.61
CA GLY A 457 -5.16 14.89 -4.66
C GLY A 457 -4.53 15.10 -3.29
N ARG A 458 -3.21 15.24 -3.27
CA ARG A 458 -2.49 15.66 -2.08
C ARG A 458 -2.72 17.13 -1.80
N THR A 459 -2.73 17.54 -0.54
CA THR A 459 -2.84 18.97 -0.15
C THR A 459 -1.73 19.80 -0.75
N ASP A 460 -0.54 19.25 -0.93
CA ASP A 460 0.66 19.87 -1.48
C ASP A 460 0.80 19.75 -3.01
N ASP A 461 0.01 18.89 -3.68
CA ASP A 461 0.03 18.72 -5.14
C ASP A 461 -1.10 19.49 -5.83
N VAL A 462 -2.23 19.68 -5.16
CA VAL A 462 -3.36 20.47 -5.69
C VAL A 462 -2.98 21.95 -5.77
N PHE A 463 -3.16 22.56 -6.93
CA PHE A 463 -2.74 23.94 -7.17
C PHE A 463 -3.86 24.79 -7.78
N LYS A 464 -3.67 26.11 -7.75
CA LYS A 464 -4.58 27.06 -8.41
C LYS A 464 -4.04 27.47 -9.77
N ALA A 465 -4.87 27.35 -10.80
CA ALA A 465 -4.65 27.94 -12.11
C ALA A 465 -5.74 29.01 -12.33
N SER A 466 -5.37 30.28 -12.36
CA SER A 466 -6.30 31.39 -12.20
C SER A 466 -7.08 31.24 -10.87
N ASP A 467 -8.42 31.26 -10.90
CA ASP A 467 -9.26 31.06 -9.70
C ASP A 467 -9.72 29.62 -9.48
N TYR A 468 -9.28 28.70 -10.36
CA TYR A 468 -9.72 27.30 -10.31
C TYR A 468 -8.69 26.44 -9.58
N LYS A 469 -9.21 25.56 -8.73
CA LYS A 469 -8.44 24.51 -8.07
C LYS A 469 -8.24 23.36 -9.06
N ILE A 470 -7.02 22.96 -9.30
CA ILE A 470 -6.64 21.91 -10.25
C ILE A 470 -6.13 20.70 -9.48
N SER A 471 -6.74 19.57 -9.75
CA SER A 471 -6.25 18.24 -9.33
C SER A 471 -5.29 17.70 -10.39
N PRO A 472 -4.00 17.54 -10.10
CA PRO A 472 -3.09 16.85 -11.03
C PRO A 472 -3.59 15.48 -11.44
N PHE A 473 -4.15 14.75 -10.50
CA PHE A 473 -4.64 13.39 -10.73
C PHE A 473 -5.77 13.32 -11.77
N GLU A 474 -6.74 14.24 -11.74
CA GLU A 474 -7.81 14.27 -12.75
C GLU A 474 -7.24 14.45 -14.16
N LEU A 475 -6.26 15.35 -14.32
CA LEU A 475 -5.62 15.57 -15.60
C LEU A 475 -4.80 14.36 -16.04
N GLU A 476 -4.03 13.78 -15.13
CA GLU A 476 -3.22 12.57 -15.38
C GLU A 476 -4.10 11.40 -15.79
N SER A 477 -5.26 11.21 -15.15
CA SER A 477 -6.20 10.15 -15.46
C SER A 477 -6.71 10.23 -16.90
N VAL A 478 -7.00 11.43 -17.38
CA VAL A 478 -7.40 11.66 -18.77
C VAL A 478 -6.23 11.44 -19.73
N LEU A 479 -5.05 11.94 -19.39
CA LEU A 479 -3.87 11.79 -20.25
C LEU A 479 -3.46 10.33 -20.48
N ILE A 480 -3.58 9.49 -19.44
CA ILE A 480 -3.21 8.06 -19.51
C ILE A 480 -4.17 7.26 -20.44
N GLU A 481 -5.37 7.75 -20.71
CA GLU A 481 -6.30 7.12 -21.65
C GLU A 481 -5.86 7.26 -23.12
N HIS A 482 -4.96 8.20 -23.41
CA HIS A 482 -4.44 8.39 -24.77
C HIS A 482 -3.45 7.27 -25.12
N PRO A 483 -3.58 6.59 -26.32
CA PRO A 483 -2.76 5.42 -26.68
C PRO A 483 -1.24 5.66 -26.66
N ALA A 484 -0.79 6.89 -26.89
CA ALA A 484 0.62 7.24 -26.88
C ALA A 484 1.18 7.49 -25.45
N VAL A 485 0.37 7.47 -24.39
CA VAL A 485 0.79 7.79 -23.03
C VAL A 485 0.89 6.54 -22.18
N ALA A 486 2.09 6.22 -21.72
CA ALA A 486 2.30 5.15 -20.73
C ALA A 486 2.12 5.67 -19.31
N GLU A 487 2.73 6.84 -18.99
CA GLU A 487 2.63 7.48 -17.69
C GLU A 487 2.56 9.00 -17.87
N ALA A 488 1.89 9.67 -16.95
CA ALA A 488 1.81 11.12 -16.91
C ALA A 488 1.96 11.66 -15.48
N ALA A 489 2.61 12.82 -15.34
CA ALA A 489 2.65 13.60 -14.12
C ALA A 489 2.36 15.06 -14.43
N VAL A 490 1.38 15.65 -13.74
CA VAL A 490 0.99 17.05 -13.94
C VAL A 490 1.45 17.87 -12.75
N VAL A 491 2.09 19.01 -13.05
CA VAL A 491 2.53 19.99 -12.06
C VAL A 491 2.18 21.41 -12.51
N PRO A 492 2.05 22.37 -11.58
CA PRO A 492 1.96 23.76 -11.93
C PRO A 492 3.27 24.24 -12.56
N THR A 493 3.20 24.97 -13.67
CA THR A 493 4.30 25.76 -14.17
C THR A 493 3.94 27.23 -14.09
N PRO A 494 4.82 28.12 -13.59
CA PRO A 494 4.53 29.53 -13.44
C PRO A 494 4.11 30.20 -14.76
N ASP A 495 3.08 31.05 -14.70
CA ASP A 495 2.54 31.79 -15.84
C ASP A 495 2.29 33.24 -15.44
N ALA A 496 2.71 34.19 -16.29
CA ALA A 496 2.67 35.61 -15.98
C ALA A 496 1.24 36.19 -15.87
N VAL A 497 0.24 35.53 -16.48
CA VAL A 497 -1.16 36.00 -16.52
C VAL A 497 -2.05 35.19 -15.58
N ARG A 498 -1.81 33.86 -15.49
CA ARG A 498 -2.69 32.93 -14.80
C ARG A 498 -2.15 32.40 -13.47
N LEU A 499 -1.09 33.00 -12.95
CA LEU A 499 -0.34 32.54 -11.78
C LEU A 499 0.40 31.21 -12.06
N ALA A 500 -0.33 30.19 -12.45
CA ALA A 500 0.20 28.92 -12.90
C ALA A 500 -0.69 28.32 -14.00
N VAL A 501 -0.11 27.44 -14.83
CA VAL A 501 -0.83 26.62 -15.80
C VAL A 501 -0.39 25.16 -15.66
N PRO A 502 -1.27 24.17 -15.96
CA PRO A 502 -0.92 22.78 -15.92
C PRO A 502 0.12 22.42 -17.00
N LYS A 503 1.23 21.80 -16.57
CA LYS A 503 2.22 21.16 -17.43
C LYS A 503 2.24 19.67 -17.15
N ALA A 504 2.19 18.85 -18.21
CA ALA A 504 2.29 17.41 -18.14
C ALA A 504 3.68 16.93 -18.55
N TYR A 505 4.32 16.15 -17.70
CA TYR A 505 5.46 15.31 -18.02
C TYR A 505 4.95 13.94 -18.42
N ILE A 506 5.38 13.43 -19.56
CA ILE A 506 4.80 12.23 -20.18
C ILE A 506 5.88 11.24 -20.54
N VAL A 507 5.70 10.00 -20.11
CA VAL A 507 6.41 8.82 -20.63
C VAL A 507 5.58 8.24 -21.76
N LEU A 508 6.18 8.12 -22.95
CA LEU A 508 5.48 7.58 -24.11
C LEU A 508 5.34 6.05 -24.03
N ALA A 509 4.22 5.56 -24.54
CA ALA A 509 4.01 4.13 -24.73
C ALA A 509 4.93 3.55 -25.82
N PRO A 510 5.31 2.26 -25.75
CA PRO A 510 6.13 1.63 -26.76
C PRO A 510 5.58 1.81 -28.19
N GLY A 511 6.45 2.15 -29.13
CA GLY A 511 6.07 2.40 -30.53
C GLY A 511 5.66 3.84 -30.85
N HIS A 512 5.72 4.73 -29.90
CA HIS A 512 5.47 6.17 -30.09
C HIS A 512 6.76 6.97 -29.92
N GLU A 513 6.90 8.01 -30.74
CA GLU A 513 8.09 8.89 -30.77
C GLU A 513 7.77 10.28 -30.19
N PRO A 514 8.74 10.96 -29.56
CA PRO A 514 8.56 12.29 -28.97
C PRO A 514 8.53 13.39 -30.04
N THR A 515 7.52 13.35 -30.93
CA THR A 515 7.35 14.27 -32.04
C THR A 515 6.31 15.35 -31.74
N GLN A 516 6.32 16.38 -32.59
CA GLN A 516 5.32 17.45 -32.54
C GLN A 516 3.90 16.92 -32.81
N GLU A 517 3.76 15.95 -33.68
CA GLU A 517 2.49 15.31 -34.02
C GLU A 517 1.94 14.54 -32.82
N THR A 518 2.79 13.80 -32.11
CA THR A 518 2.42 13.08 -30.87
C THR A 518 1.99 14.06 -29.79
N ALA A 519 2.72 15.18 -29.60
CA ALA A 519 2.37 16.22 -28.64
C ALA A 519 1.03 16.87 -28.97
N LEU A 520 0.78 17.19 -30.25
CA LEU A 520 -0.49 17.75 -30.72
C LEU A 520 -1.66 16.80 -30.46
N SER A 521 -1.49 15.49 -30.78
CA SER A 521 -2.52 14.47 -30.57
C SER A 521 -2.93 14.38 -29.10
N ILE A 522 -1.95 14.36 -28.18
CA ILE A 522 -2.21 14.29 -26.73
C ILE A 522 -2.89 15.57 -26.23
N LEU A 523 -2.45 16.76 -26.69
CA LEU A 523 -3.07 18.03 -26.32
C LEU A 523 -4.50 18.15 -26.85
N GLN A 524 -4.78 17.64 -28.05
CA GLN A 524 -6.14 17.58 -28.61
C GLN A 524 -7.03 16.69 -27.77
N TYR A 525 -6.56 15.49 -27.45
CA TYR A 525 -7.28 14.54 -26.60
C TYR A 525 -7.62 15.15 -25.24
N ALA A 526 -6.61 15.73 -24.56
CA ALA A 526 -6.81 16.39 -23.29
C ALA A 526 -7.83 17.54 -23.39
N ARG A 527 -7.82 18.29 -24.51
CA ARG A 527 -8.76 19.41 -24.73
C ARG A 527 -10.20 18.96 -24.96
N GLU A 528 -10.38 17.79 -25.54
CA GLU A 528 -11.71 17.21 -25.81
C GLU A 528 -12.35 16.60 -24.56
N HIS A 529 -11.50 16.10 -23.61
CA HIS A 529 -11.96 15.37 -22.43
C HIS A 529 -11.85 16.16 -21.11
N LEU A 530 -11.12 17.29 -21.10
CA LEU A 530 -10.98 18.16 -19.93
C LEU A 530 -11.78 19.46 -20.09
N SER A 531 -12.29 19.96 -18.98
CA SER A 531 -12.92 21.28 -18.92
C SER A 531 -11.97 22.41 -19.33
N PRO A 532 -12.46 23.55 -19.85
CA PRO A 532 -11.60 24.66 -20.30
C PRO A 532 -10.60 25.19 -19.28
N TRP A 533 -10.93 25.13 -17.98
CA TRP A 533 -10.03 25.54 -16.89
C TRP A 533 -9.00 24.49 -16.49
N GLN A 534 -9.22 23.21 -16.84
CA GLN A 534 -8.33 22.08 -16.56
C GLN A 534 -7.33 21.81 -17.70
N ARG A 535 -7.36 22.60 -18.76
CA ARG A 535 -6.54 22.36 -19.96
C ARG A 535 -5.06 22.26 -19.64
N VAL A 536 -4.44 21.16 -20.03
CA VAL A 536 -2.99 21.03 -20.08
C VAL A 536 -2.45 22.00 -21.13
N ARG A 537 -1.54 22.87 -20.71
CA ARG A 537 -0.98 23.95 -21.56
C ARG A 537 0.41 23.63 -22.09
N ARG A 538 1.10 22.74 -21.42
CA ARG A 538 2.45 22.32 -21.80
C ARG A 538 2.61 20.82 -21.65
N ILE A 539 3.36 20.23 -22.56
CA ILE A 539 3.75 18.82 -22.52
C ILE A 539 5.28 18.75 -22.65
N GLU A 540 5.89 17.91 -21.83
CA GLU A 540 7.30 17.52 -21.97
C GLU A 540 7.39 16.01 -21.95
N PHE A 541 8.07 15.43 -22.95
CA PHE A 541 8.38 14.00 -22.97
C PHE A 541 9.67 13.75 -22.21
N SER A 542 9.57 13.01 -21.12
CA SER A 542 10.70 12.70 -20.24
C SER A 542 10.41 11.49 -19.35
N GLU A 543 11.46 10.90 -18.82
CA GLU A 543 11.38 9.99 -17.67
C GLU A 543 10.82 10.72 -16.45
N LEU A 544 10.02 10.00 -15.65
CA LEU A 544 9.46 10.56 -14.41
C LEU A 544 10.31 10.18 -13.20
N PRO A 545 10.68 11.15 -12.33
CA PRO A 545 11.37 10.83 -11.08
C PRO A 545 10.44 10.02 -10.17
N LYS A 546 10.97 8.91 -9.64
CA LYS A 546 10.20 7.99 -8.81
C LYS A 546 10.89 7.71 -7.48
N THR A 547 10.09 7.43 -6.48
CA THR A 547 10.58 6.83 -5.23
C THR A 547 10.97 5.38 -5.48
N ILE A 548 11.67 4.75 -4.52
CA ILE A 548 11.96 3.31 -4.54
C ILE A 548 10.67 2.48 -4.64
N SER A 549 9.54 3.00 -4.16
CA SER A 549 8.22 2.36 -4.28
C SER A 549 7.54 2.53 -5.63
N GLY A 550 8.16 3.24 -6.58
CA GLY A 550 7.59 3.53 -7.89
C GLY A 550 6.63 4.72 -7.94
N LYS A 551 6.41 5.43 -6.81
CA LYS A 551 5.55 6.63 -6.79
C LYS A 551 6.28 7.82 -7.43
N ILE A 552 5.56 8.57 -8.26
CA ILE A 552 6.07 9.79 -8.92
C ILE A 552 6.40 10.86 -7.88
N ARG A 553 7.60 11.45 -7.97
CA ARG A 553 8.07 12.53 -7.09
C ARG A 553 7.76 13.90 -7.70
N ARG A 554 6.48 14.31 -7.62
CA ARG A 554 6.03 15.61 -8.18
C ARG A 554 6.74 16.81 -7.58
N VAL A 555 7.22 16.71 -6.35
CA VAL A 555 8.02 17.77 -5.71
C VAL A 555 9.29 18.11 -6.51
N GLU A 556 9.96 17.12 -7.09
CA GLU A 556 11.13 17.36 -7.94
C GLU A 556 10.75 18.03 -9.26
N LEU A 557 9.63 17.63 -9.85
CA LEU A 557 9.12 18.26 -11.07
C LEU A 557 8.69 19.69 -10.82
N ARG A 558 8.06 19.99 -9.68
CA ARG A 558 7.72 21.37 -9.29
C ARG A 558 8.97 22.23 -9.09
N GLY A 559 9.96 21.71 -8.33
CA GLY A 559 11.24 22.42 -8.14
C GLY A 559 11.92 22.76 -9.47
N ARG A 560 11.91 21.81 -10.42
CA ARG A 560 12.43 22.05 -11.78
C ARG A 560 11.69 23.17 -12.51
N GLU A 561 10.36 23.24 -12.41
CA GLU A 561 9.58 24.31 -13.03
C GLU A 561 9.85 25.69 -12.38
N GLU A 562 10.03 25.72 -11.07
CA GLU A 562 10.40 26.96 -10.34
C GLU A 562 11.81 27.43 -10.72
N GLU A 563 12.78 26.53 -10.82
CA GLU A 563 14.14 26.85 -11.29
C GLU A 563 14.13 27.40 -12.72
N LEU A 564 13.42 26.73 -13.64
CA LEU A 564 13.28 27.18 -15.03
C LEU A 564 12.61 28.55 -15.13
N ALA A 565 11.62 28.83 -14.29
CA ALA A 565 10.97 30.14 -14.22
C ALA A 565 11.91 31.21 -13.64
N GLY A 566 12.69 30.88 -12.61
CA GLY A 566 13.68 31.78 -11.99
C GLY A 566 14.85 32.15 -12.90
N ALA A 567 15.25 31.24 -13.80
CA ALA A 567 16.32 31.49 -14.78
C ALA A 567 15.89 32.48 -15.92
N GLY A 568 14.61 32.81 -16.02
CA GLY A 568 14.07 33.77 -16.97
C GLY A 568 14.31 33.38 -18.44
N ALA A 569 14.41 34.39 -19.33
CA ALA A 569 14.63 34.18 -20.77
C ALA A 569 16.03 33.62 -21.14
N ALA A 570 16.93 33.53 -20.16
CA ALA A 570 18.29 32.99 -20.34
C ALA A 570 18.38 31.47 -20.05
N GLY A 571 17.34 30.87 -19.44
CA GLY A 571 17.29 29.42 -19.21
C GLY A 571 17.03 28.67 -20.53
N GLU A 572 17.91 27.74 -20.89
CA GLU A 572 17.64 26.79 -21.99
C GLU A 572 16.42 25.94 -21.62
N ARG A 573 15.38 26.03 -22.45
CA ARG A 573 14.19 25.19 -22.29
C ARG A 573 14.47 23.79 -22.82
N PRO A 574 13.83 22.75 -22.22
CA PRO A 574 13.95 21.39 -22.71
C PRO A 574 13.56 21.30 -24.18
N THR A 575 14.38 20.64 -24.98
CA THR A 575 14.17 20.46 -26.43
C THR A 575 12.90 19.64 -26.77
N GLN A 576 12.32 18.98 -25.77
CA GLN A 576 11.13 18.12 -25.89
C GLN A 576 9.89 18.71 -25.18
N GLU A 577 9.84 20.02 -24.95
CA GLU A 577 8.65 20.73 -24.45
C GLU A 577 7.85 21.32 -25.62
N TRP A 578 6.56 21.05 -25.62
CA TRP A 578 5.57 21.67 -26.53
C TRP A 578 4.51 22.42 -25.75
N ARG A 579 3.99 23.49 -26.37
CA ARG A 579 2.96 24.34 -25.78
C ARG A 579 1.73 24.37 -26.67
N ASP A 580 0.56 24.51 -26.06
CA ASP A 580 -0.71 24.58 -26.78
C ASP A 580 -0.79 25.79 -27.74
N ASP A 581 -0.12 26.91 -27.42
CA ASP A 581 -0.08 28.13 -28.25
C ASP A 581 0.78 27.97 -29.52
N GLN A 582 1.64 26.98 -29.62
CA GLN A 582 2.42 26.64 -30.82
C GLN A 582 1.57 25.97 -31.90
N PHE A 583 0.39 25.46 -31.54
CA PHE A 583 -0.48 24.69 -32.41
C PHE A 583 -1.71 25.52 -32.84
N PRO A 584 -1.75 26.03 -34.09
CA PRO A 584 -2.91 26.77 -34.60
C PRO A 584 -4.23 25.97 -34.51
N GLN A 585 -4.14 24.62 -34.62
CA GLN A 585 -5.27 23.70 -34.56
C GLN A 585 -5.95 23.72 -33.18
N LEU A 586 -5.24 24.07 -32.10
CA LEU A 586 -5.76 24.19 -30.75
C LEU A 586 -6.35 25.58 -30.45
N ARG A 587 -6.22 26.55 -31.36
CA ARG A 587 -6.87 27.84 -31.25
C ARG A 587 -8.34 27.67 -31.64
N GLY A 588 -9.24 27.49 -30.66
CA GLY A 588 -10.69 27.49 -30.92
C GLY A 588 -11.14 28.85 -31.45
N PRO A 589 -12.34 28.97 -32.04
CA PRO A 589 -12.90 30.25 -32.37
C PRO A 589 -12.90 31.12 -31.11
N SER A 590 -12.38 32.32 -31.26
CA SER A 590 -12.19 33.38 -30.26
C SER A 590 -13.50 33.73 -29.57
#